data_a71243976b4fb9463ba46212072c3de6
#
_entry.id   a71243976b4fb9463ba46212072c3de6
#
_cell.length_a   1.000
_cell.length_b   1.000
_cell.length_c   1.000
_cell.angle_alpha   90.00
_cell.angle_beta   90.00
_cell.angle_gamma   90.00
#
_symmetry.space_group_name_H-M   'P 1'
#
loop_
_entity.id
_entity.type
_entity.pdbx_description
1 polymer ?
#
loop_
_entity_poly.entity_id
_entity_poly.type
_entity_poly.pdbx_seq_one_letter_code
_entity_poly.pdbx_strand_id
1 'polypeptide(L)'
;MTPHAPIVLIVDDDPRVREALSELLEAHGLRVAAYASAGDYAGAAPPVGPACLLLDVELPDINGLELQSQLAGADHPPIVFITGHGDIPSSVRAIKHGAVDFLTKPFGEDALLAAVAAALAQDDRLRAERADLGALRGRYAQLTPREREVLPLIVSGLMNKQAAAELGLSEVTLQVHRRNVLRKMGAASLADLVRAAERLQIPITHSRRREREA
;
A
#
# COMPACT_ATOMS: atom_id res chain seq x y z
N MET A 1 10.29 -13.16 12.71
CA MET A 1 9.71 -11.90 13.23
C MET A 1 8.33 -12.26 13.76
N THR A 2 8.09 -12.10 15.05
CA THR A 2 6.74 -12.25 15.62
C THR A 2 5.84 -11.21 14.95
N PRO A 3 4.72 -11.61 14.33
CA PRO A 3 3.78 -10.63 13.80
C PRO A 3 3.32 -9.76 14.96
N HIS A 4 3.45 -8.43 14.83
CA HIS A 4 2.91 -7.52 15.82
C HIS A 4 1.40 -7.69 15.87
N ALA A 5 0.85 -7.83 17.08
CA ALA A 5 -0.58 -7.97 17.26
C ALA A 5 -1.33 -6.80 16.60
N PRO A 6 -2.46 -7.05 15.92
CA PRO A 6 -3.23 -6.01 15.27
C PRO A 6 -3.71 -4.95 16.26
N ILE A 7 -3.86 -3.72 15.80
CA ILE A 7 -4.31 -2.60 16.62
C ILE A 7 -5.45 -1.85 15.94
N VAL A 8 -6.43 -1.43 16.72
CA VAL A 8 -7.50 -0.54 16.30
C VAL A 8 -7.25 0.85 16.88
N LEU A 9 -7.21 1.85 16.01
CA LEU A 9 -7.06 3.25 16.37
C LEU A 9 -8.44 3.88 16.33
N ILE A 10 -8.91 4.44 17.44
CA ILE A 10 -10.22 5.07 17.55
C ILE A 10 -10.03 6.57 17.61
N VAL A 11 -10.73 7.30 16.74
CA VAL A 11 -10.79 8.77 16.78
C VAL A 11 -12.26 9.18 16.85
N ASP A 12 -12.68 9.64 18.03
CA ASP A 12 -14.05 10.03 18.36
C ASP A 12 -13.97 11.05 19.51
N ASP A 13 -14.73 12.12 19.51
CA ASP A 13 -14.67 13.15 20.55
C ASP A 13 -15.44 12.77 21.82
N ASP A 14 -16.44 11.87 21.72
CA ASP A 14 -17.20 11.40 22.89
C ASP A 14 -16.38 10.36 23.70
N PRO A 15 -15.98 10.68 24.95
CA PRO A 15 -15.23 9.74 25.78
C PRO A 15 -16.00 8.45 26.09
N ARG A 16 -17.32 8.47 26.13
CA ARG A 16 -18.15 7.28 26.38
C ARG A 16 -18.12 6.32 25.22
N VAL A 17 -18.14 6.87 23.99
CA VAL A 17 -18.02 6.06 22.77
C VAL A 17 -16.62 5.42 22.70
N ARG A 18 -15.57 6.21 22.97
CA ARG A 18 -14.20 5.68 22.98
C ARG A 18 -14.04 4.56 24.02
N GLU A 19 -14.56 4.75 25.23
CA GLU A 19 -14.48 3.74 26.31
C GLU A 19 -15.23 2.46 25.92
N ALA A 20 -16.48 2.57 25.49
CA ALA A 20 -17.31 1.42 25.11
C ALA A 20 -16.69 0.64 23.93
N LEU A 21 -16.17 1.34 22.90
CA LEU A 21 -15.49 0.69 21.78
C LEU A 21 -14.19 0.03 22.20
N SER A 22 -13.43 0.66 23.09
CA SER A 22 -12.18 0.08 23.58
C SER A 22 -12.44 -1.20 24.37
N GLU A 23 -13.36 -1.18 25.32
CA GLU A 23 -13.74 -2.36 26.12
C GLU A 23 -14.22 -3.52 25.23
N LEU A 24 -15.08 -3.23 24.24
CA LEU A 24 -15.59 -4.24 23.32
C LEU A 24 -14.46 -4.89 22.49
N LEU A 25 -13.60 -4.07 21.90
CA LEU A 25 -12.53 -4.58 21.03
C LEU A 25 -11.44 -5.31 21.83
N GLU A 26 -11.11 -4.83 23.02
CA GLU A 26 -10.17 -5.51 23.94
C GLU A 26 -10.72 -6.83 24.45
N ALA A 27 -12.03 -6.94 24.71
CA ALA A 27 -12.68 -8.21 25.06
C ALA A 27 -12.55 -9.26 23.93
N HIS A 28 -12.40 -8.81 22.65
CA HIS A 28 -12.14 -9.66 21.51
C HIS A 28 -10.64 -9.84 21.20
N GLY A 29 -9.76 -9.47 22.12
CA GLY A 29 -8.32 -9.68 22.02
C GLY A 29 -7.59 -8.72 21.07
N LEU A 30 -8.23 -7.62 20.66
CA LEU A 30 -7.61 -6.58 19.86
C LEU A 30 -6.91 -5.55 20.76
N ARG A 31 -5.80 -5.03 20.30
CA ARG A 31 -5.18 -3.85 20.94
C ARG A 31 -5.91 -2.60 20.48
N VAL A 32 -6.04 -1.64 21.37
CA VAL A 32 -6.71 -0.37 21.07
C VAL A 32 -5.82 0.82 21.46
N ALA A 33 -5.90 1.89 20.69
CA ALA A 33 -5.43 3.21 21.05
C ALA A 33 -6.49 4.24 20.65
N ALA A 34 -6.92 5.06 21.62
CA ALA A 34 -8.04 5.99 21.44
C ALA A 34 -7.56 7.44 21.51
N TYR A 35 -8.10 8.29 20.66
CA TYR A 35 -7.77 9.69 20.49
C TYR A 35 -9.04 10.54 20.50
N ALA A 36 -8.99 11.71 21.15
CA ALA A 36 -10.14 12.60 21.27
C ALA A 36 -10.32 13.54 20.06
N SER A 37 -9.30 13.65 19.20
CA SER A 37 -9.30 14.55 18.05
C SER A 37 -8.42 14.02 16.92
N ALA A 38 -8.61 14.56 15.73
CA ALA A 38 -7.72 14.29 14.59
C ALA A 38 -6.29 14.80 14.86
N GLY A 39 -6.14 15.91 15.59
CA GLY A 39 -4.85 16.46 16.00
C GLY A 39 -4.07 15.50 16.89
N ASP A 40 -4.72 14.88 17.87
CA ASP A 40 -4.10 13.88 18.76
C ASP A 40 -3.65 12.64 17.96
N TYR A 41 -4.49 12.18 17.04
CA TYR A 41 -4.15 11.07 16.14
C TYR A 41 -2.96 11.40 15.24
N ALA A 42 -2.92 12.60 14.65
CA ALA A 42 -1.84 13.03 13.77
C ALA A 42 -0.48 13.14 14.49
N GLY A 43 -0.49 13.43 15.80
CA GLY A 43 0.70 13.45 16.65
C GLY A 43 1.18 12.07 17.09
N ALA A 44 0.41 11.00 16.85
CA ALA A 44 0.74 9.66 17.28
C ALA A 44 1.78 9.00 16.39
N ALA A 45 2.55 8.08 16.99
CA ALA A 45 3.47 7.26 16.20
C ALA A 45 2.70 6.29 15.29
N PRO A 46 3.14 6.08 14.03
CA PRO A 46 2.49 5.13 13.13
C PRO A 46 2.50 3.72 13.72
N PRO A 47 1.42 2.95 13.53
CA PRO A 47 1.30 1.61 14.10
C PRO A 47 2.30 0.64 13.45
N VAL A 48 2.91 -0.19 14.30
CA VAL A 48 3.80 -1.27 13.86
C VAL A 48 2.98 -2.56 13.76
N GLY A 49 2.60 -2.98 12.56
CA GLY A 49 1.74 -4.14 12.32
C GLY A 49 0.38 -3.76 11.77
N PRO A 50 -0.50 -4.75 11.48
CA PRO A 50 -1.82 -4.50 10.92
C PRO A 50 -2.64 -3.56 11.78
N ALA A 51 -3.28 -2.57 11.17
CA ALA A 51 -4.04 -1.55 11.87
C ALA A 51 -5.34 -1.22 11.13
N CYS A 52 -6.35 -0.77 11.92
CA CYS A 52 -7.62 -0.23 11.45
C CYS A 52 -7.84 1.13 12.11
N LEU A 53 -8.33 2.12 11.38
CA LEU A 53 -8.75 3.41 11.90
C LEU A 53 -10.28 3.47 11.96
N LEU A 54 -10.84 3.44 13.18
CA LEU A 54 -12.24 3.79 13.43
C LEU A 54 -12.34 5.30 13.59
N LEU A 55 -13.03 5.95 12.70
CA LEU A 55 -13.05 7.41 12.60
C LEU A 55 -14.46 7.96 12.68
N ASP A 56 -14.73 8.81 13.67
CA ASP A 56 -15.98 9.57 13.67
C ASP A 56 -15.96 10.61 12.55
N VAL A 57 -17.11 10.81 11.92
CA VAL A 57 -17.31 11.84 10.91
C VAL A 57 -17.35 13.22 11.55
N GLU A 58 -17.95 13.34 12.74
CA GLU A 58 -18.16 14.61 13.43
C GLU A 58 -17.12 14.82 14.53
N LEU A 59 -15.94 15.33 14.15
CA LEU A 59 -14.90 15.71 15.11
C LEU A 59 -14.87 17.23 15.34
N PRO A 60 -14.40 17.69 16.50
CA PRO A 60 -14.44 19.12 16.86
C PRO A 60 -13.44 19.96 16.07
N ASP A 61 -12.36 19.39 15.58
CA ASP A 61 -11.26 20.08 14.90
C ASP A 61 -11.33 19.97 13.39
N ILE A 62 -11.83 18.86 12.84
CA ILE A 62 -11.98 18.64 11.41
C ILE A 62 -13.06 17.58 11.13
N ASN A 63 -13.77 17.69 10.02
CA ASN A 63 -14.67 16.62 9.59
C ASN A 63 -13.88 15.37 9.19
N GLY A 64 -14.28 14.18 9.66
CA GLY A 64 -13.59 12.91 9.40
C GLY A 64 -13.42 12.58 7.91
N LEU A 65 -14.38 12.98 7.04
CA LEU A 65 -14.25 12.82 5.58
C LEU A 65 -13.17 13.75 4.99
N GLU A 66 -12.97 14.89 5.61
CA GLU A 66 -11.92 15.83 5.24
C GLU A 66 -10.55 15.31 5.68
N LEU A 67 -10.47 14.73 6.90
CA LEU A 67 -9.29 14.04 7.36
C LEU A 67 -8.92 12.87 6.43
N GLN A 68 -9.86 12.03 6.00
CA GLN A 68 -9.63 10.99 4.99
C GLN A 68 -9.00 11.56 3.72
N SER A 69 -9.50 12.71 3.24
CA SER A 69 -8.96 13.37 2.05
C SER A 69 -7.54 13.88 2.24
N GLN A 70 -7.19 14.36 3.44
CA GLN A 70 -5.84 14.78 3.78
C GLN A 70 -4.87 13.60 3.90
N LEU A 71 -5.36 12.46 4.37
CA LEU A 71 -4.58 11.22 4.46
C LEU A 71 -4.36 10.56 3.09
N ALA A 72 -5.11 10.96 2.05
CA ALA A 72 -4.99 10.38 0.71
C ALA A 72 -3.55 10.50 0.18
N GLY A 73 -2.99 9.37 -0.25
CA GLY A 73 -1.59 9.29 -0.71
C GLY A 73 -0.54 9.12 0.39
N ALA A 74 -0.90 9.26 1.66
CA ALA A 74 -0.05 8.92 2.80
C ALA A 74 -0.19 7.44 3.19
N ASP A 75 0.77 6.96 3.98
CA ASP A 75 0.71 5.62 4.57
C ASP A 75 -0.14 5.64 5.84
N HIS A 76 -1.43 5.36 5.71
CA HIS A 76 -2.38 5.31 6.82
C HIS A 76 -3.11 3.96 6.87
N PRO A 77 -3.61 3.52 8.05
CA PRO A 77 -4.48 2.36 8.17
C PRO A 77 -5.79 2.52 7.38
N PRO A 78 -6.38 1.42 6.87
CA PRO A 78 -7.72 1.44 6.31
C PRO A 78 -8.74 2.01 7.30
N ILE A 79 -9.66 2.83 6.77
CA ILE A 79 -10.62 3.60 7.56
C ILE A 79 -11.97 2.88 7.55
N VAL A 80 -12.57 2.76 8.75
CA VAL A 80 -13.98 2.46 8.97
C VAL A 80 -14.60 3.68 9.64
N PHE A 81 -15.58 4.29 8.99
CA PHE A 81 -16.30 5.42 9.58
C PHE A 81 -17.36 4.95 10.57
N ILE A 82 -17.51 5.72 11.63
CA ILE A 82 -18.62 5.61 12.59
C ILE A 82 -19.26 6.98 12.73
N THR A 83 -20.59 7.10 12.79
CA THR A 83 -21.26 8.40 12.90
C THR A 83 -22.64 8.30 13.51
N GLY A 84 -23.04 9.33 14.25
CA GLY A 84 -24.41 9.50 14.74
C GLY A 84 -25.42 9.95 13.65
N HIS A 85 -24.92 10.58 12.60
CA HIS A 85 -25.72 11.12 11.49
C HIS A 85 -25.20 10.58 10.16
N GLY A 86 -25.69 9.40 9.77
CA GLY A 86 -25.33 8.79 8.47
C GLY A 86 -26.32 9.20 7.39
N ASP A 87 -25.93 10.10 6.50
CA ASP A 87 -26.64 10.32 5.26
C ASP A 87 -26.04 9.47 4.12
N ILE A 88 -26.87 9.13 3.12
CA ILE A 88 -26.41 8.32 1.98
C ILE A 88 -25.30 9.02 1.19
N PRO A 89 -25.36 10.33 0.91
CA PRO A 89 -24.27 11.03 0.21
C PRO A 89 -22.90 10.93 0.92
N SER A 90 -22.86 11.07 2.24
CA SER A 90 -21.62 10.99 3.02
C SER A 90 -21.04 9.58 3.02
N SER A 91 -21.85 8.54 3.21
CA SER A 91 -21.39 7.14 3.15
C SER A 91 -20.86 6.77 1.76
N VAL A 92 -21.56 7.16 0.69
CA VAL A 92 -21.09 6.93 -0.70
C VAL A 92 -19.76 7.66 -0.95
N ARG A 93 -19.59 8.87 -0.42
CA ARG A 93 -18.38 9.65 -0.58
C ARG A 93 -17.20 8.99 0.16
N ALA A 94 -17.41 8.55 1.39
CA ALA A 94 -16.41 7.83 2.18
C ALA A 94 -15.89 6.58 1.45
N ILE A 95 -16.79 5.73 0.97
CA ILE A 95 -16.45 4.50 0.26
C ILE A 95 -15.72 4.79 -1.06
N LYS A 96 -16.17 5.78 -1.84
CA LYS A 96 -15.48 6.19 -3.07
C LYS A 96 -14.05 6.70 -2.85
N HIS A 97 -13.77 7.25 -1.67
CA HIS A 97 -12.42 7.68 -1.28
C HIS A 97 -11.61 6.58 -0.57
N GLY A 98 -12.09 5.33 -0.60
CA GLY A 98 -11.35 4.16 -0.15
C GLY A 98 -11.57 3.75 1.30
N ALA A 99 -12.61 4.26 1.98
CA ALA A 99 -13.02 3.70 3.25
C ALA A 99 -13.47 2.24 3.08
N VAL A 100 -13.18 1.42 4.07
CA VAL A 100 -13.55 -0.01 4.07
C VAL A 100 -15.03 -0.17 4.35
N ASP A 101 -15.56 0.61 5.29
CA ASP A 101 -16.95 0.56 5.68
C ASP A 101 -17.41 1.87 6.33
N PHE A 102 -18.74 2.00 6.53
CA PHE A 102 -19.38 3.15 7.12
C PHE A 102 -20.55 2.69 8.01
N LEU A 103 -20.40 2.85 9.33
CA LEU A 103 -21.34 2.38 10.33
C LEU A 103 -22.11 3.55 10.96
N THR A 104 -23.44 3.48 10.98
CA THR A 104 -24.29 4.48 11.65
C THR A 104 -24.65 4.04 13.06
N LYS A 105 -24.39 4.91 14.05
CA LYS A 105 -24.79 4.70 15.44
C LYS A 105 -26.33 4.78 15.57
N PRO A 106 -27.00 3.81 16.27
CA PRO A 106 -26.43 2.64 16.90
C PRO A 106 -26.14 1.50 15.90
N PHE A 107 -25.01 0.85 16.01
CA PHE A 107 -24.64 -0.35 15.26
C PHE A 107 -24.48 -1.56 16.16
N GLY A 108 -24.63 -2.75 15.60
CA GLY A 108 -24.45 -4.00 16.33
C GLY A 108 -22.96 -4.38 16.43
N GLU A 109 -22.64 -5.15 17.46
CA GLU A 109 -21.29 -5.68 17.70
C GLU A 109 -20.75 -6.45 16.50
N ASP A 110 -21.54 -7.36 15.91
CA ASP A 110 -21.15 -8.16 14.76
C ASP A 110 -20.76 -7.30 13.55
N ALA A 111 -21.50 -6.19 13.31
CA ALA A 111 -21.22 -5.29 12.21
C ALA A 111 -19.88 -4.56 12.42
N LEU A 112 -19.61 -4.09 13.64
CA LEU A 112 -18.35 -3.46 13.99
C LEU A 112 -17.17 -4.42 13.82
N LEU A 113 -17.28 -5.62 14.38
CA LEU A 113 -16.21 -6.63 14.33
C LEU A 113 -15.94 -7.08 12.88
N ALA A 114 -16.98 -7.24 12.06
CA ALA A 114 -16.82 -7.55 10.64
C ALA A 114 -16.09 -6.45 9.88
N ALA A 115 -16.45 -5.19 10.08
CA ALA A 115 -15.81 -4.04 9.45
C ALA A 115 -14.33 -3.91 9.89
N VAL A 116 -14.04 -4.06 11.19
CA VAL A 116 -12.68 -4.04 11.74
C VAL A 116 -11.85 -5.18 11.16
N ALA A 117 -12.39 -6.40 11.12
CA ALA A 117 -11.70 -7.56 10.55
C ALA A 117 -11.36 -7.36 9.05
N ALA A 118 -12.29 -6.79 8.28
CA ALA A 118 -12.06 -6.46 6.88
C ALA A 118 -10.95 -5.41 6.70
N ALA A 119 -10.95 -4.37 7.54
CA ALA A 119 -9.93 -3.32 7.53
C ALA A 119 -8.54 -3.86 7.89
N LEU A 120 -8.44 -4.65 8.94
CA LEU A 120 -7.18 -5.29 9.36
C LEU A 120 -6.62 -6.21 8.27
N ALA A 121 -7.47 -7.02 7.63
CA ALA A 121 -7.07 -7.89 6.53
C ALA A 121 -6.63 -7.10 5.28
N GLN A 122 -7.23 -5.94 5.04
CA GLN A 122 -6.80 -5.04 3.97
C GLN A 122 -5.44 -4.42 4.28
N ASP A 123 -5.20 -3.94 5.51
CA ASP A 123 -3.92 -3.35 5.90
C ASP A 123 -2.78 -4.38 5.83
N ASP A 124 -3.04 -5.62 6.28
CA ASP A 124 -2.05 -6.70 6.19
C ASP A 124 -1.61 -6.95 4.74
N ARG A 125 -2.56 -7.00 3.80
CA ARG A 125 -2.25 -7.11 2.37
C ARG A 125 -1.46 -5.92 1.83
N LEU A 126 -1.88 -4.70 2.15
CA LEU A 126 -1.18 -3.49 1.71
C LEU A 126 0.25 -3.42 2.26
N ARG A 127 0.45 -3.82 3.51
CA ARG A 127 1.80 -3.91 4.13
C ARG A 127 2.68 -4.96 3.44
N ALA A 128 2.13 -6.14 3.15
CA ALA A 128 2.85 -7.17 2.42
C ALA A 128 3.27 -6.69 1.02
N GLU A 129 2.36 -6.05 0.27
CA GLU A 129 2.64 -5.47 -1.05
C GLU A 129 3.73 -4.40 -1.00
N ARG A 130 3.69 -3.51 0.00
CA ARG A 130 4.73 -2.47 0.22
C ARG A 130 6.08 -3.08 0.58
N ALA A 131 6.09 -4.09 1.45
CA ALA A 131 7.31 -4.80 1.84
C ALA A 131 7.96 -5.47 0.62
N ASP A 132 7.16 -6.16 -0.20
CA ASP A 132 7.61 -6.79 -1.44
C ASP A 132 8.17 -5.77 -2.44
N LEU A 133 7.46 -4.66 -2.63
CA LEU A 133 7.93 -3.57 -3.51
C LEU A 133 9.22 -2.93 -2.97
N GLY A 134 9.31 -2.74 -1.66
CA GLY A 134 10.52 -2.26 -0.98
C GLY A 134 11.72 -3.19 -1.19
N ALA A 135 11.51 -4.49 -1.01
CA ALA A 135 12.54 -5.50 -1.28
C ALA A 135 12.98 -5.49 -2.75
N LEU A 136 12.03 -5.34 -3.68
CA LEU A 136 12.31 -5.26 -5.10
C LEU A 136 13.10 -3.99 -5.46
N ARG A 137 12.73 -2.84 -4.91
CA ARG A 137 13.49 -1.57 -5.05
C ARG A 137 14.90 -1.72 -4.50
N GLY A 138 15.07 -2.40 -3.36
CA GLY A 138 16.38 -2.69 -2.78
C GLY A 138 17.26 -3.53 -3.72
N ARG A 139 16.70 -4.56 -4.37
CA ARG A 139 17.41 -5.36 -5.38
C ARG A 139 17.79 -4.53 -6.61
N TYR A 140 16.89 -3.69 -7.10
CA TYR A 140 17.15 -2.80 -8.22
C TYR A 140 18.26 -1.79 -7.91
N ALA A 141 18.32 -1.26 -6.70
CA ALA A 141 19.37 -0.34 -6.26
C ALA A 141 20.78 -0.97 -6.33
N GLN A 142 20.90 -2.30 -6.22
CA GLN A 142 22.16 -3.02 -6.32
C GLN A 142 22.67 -3.21 -7.77
N LEU A 143 21.86 -2.84 -8.77
CA LEU A 143 22.30 -2.87 -10.16
C LEU A 143 23.33 -1.78 -10.42
N THR A 144 24.39 -2.12 -11.14
CA THR A 144 25.36 -1.15 -11.65
C THR A 144 24.69 -0.26 -12.72
N PRO A 145 25.24 0.93 -13.04
CA PRO A 145 24.70 1.77 -14.11
C PRO A 145 24.51 0.98 -15.43
N ARG A 146 25.47 0.13 -15.77
CA ARG A 146 25.40 -0.67 -17.00
C ARG A 146 24.30 -1.74 -16.95
N GLU A 147 24.09 -2.38 -15.82
CA GLU A 147 23.01 -3.34 -15.63
C GLU A 147 21.63 -2.67 -15.67
N ARG A 148 21.51 -1.42 -15.22
CA ARG A 148 20.28 -0.62 -15.34
C ARG A 148 19.96 -0.22 -16.78
N GLU A 149 20.98 -0.01 -17.64
CA GLU A 149 20.78 0.21 -19.07
C GLU A 149 20.37 -1.08 -19.82
N VAL A 150 20.89 -2.22 -19.39
CA VAL A 150 20.61 -3.53 -19.97
C VAL A 150 19.19 -4.01 -19.62
N LEU A 151 18.70 -3.74 -18.42
CA LEU A 151 17.41 -4.25 -17.92
C LEU A 151 16.21 -3.89 -18.84
N PRO A 152 15.98 -2.62 -19.22
CA PRO A 152 14.85 -2.26 -20.09
C PRO A 152 14.89 -2.99 -21.44
N LEU A 153 16.06 -3.19 -22.02
CA LEU A 153 16.23 -3.87 -23.31
C LEU A 153 15.86 -5.36 -23.21
N ILE A 154 16.25 -6.00 -22.11
CA ILE A 154 15.94 -7.41 -21.87
C ILE A 154 14.43 -7.62 -21.69
N VAL A 155 13.79 -6.80 -20.85
CA VAL A 155 12.34 -6.93 -20.57
C VAL A 155 11.48 -6.54 -21.77
N SER A 156 12.00 -5.75 -22.69
CA SER A 156 11.39 -5.44 -24.00
C SER A 156 11.49 -6.57 -25.01
N GLY A 157 12.14 -7.69 -24.65
CA GLY A 157 12.25 -8.86 -25.51
C GLY A 157 13.31 -8.76 -26.60
N LEU A 158 14.27 -7.81 -26.53
CA LEU A 158 15.36 -7.74 -27.49
C LEU A 158 16.25 -8.96 -27.38
N MET A 159 16.64 -9.50 -28.54
CA MET A 159 17.67 -10.54 -28.63
C MET A 159 19.03 -9.98 -28.17
N ASN A 160 19.90 -10.84 -27.64
CA ASN A 160 21.22 -10.41 -27.15
C ASN A 160 22.00 -9.58 -28.18
N LYS A 161 21.97 -9.98 -29.47
CA LYS A 161 22.62 -9.25 -30.55
C LYS A 161 22.09 -7.83 -30.72
N GLN A 162 20.77 -7.65 -30.63
CA GLN A 162 20.11 -6.35 -30.77
C GLN A 162 20.43 -5.42 -29.57
N ALA A 163 20.28 -5.93 -28.36
CA ALA A 163 20.59 -5.18 -27.15
C ALA A 163 22.09 -4.84 -27.05
N ALA A 164 22.98 -5.74 -27.47
CA ALA A 164 24.42 -5.49 -27.54
C ALA A 164 24.74 -4.35 -28.50
N ALA A 165 24.13 -4.38 -29.69
CA ALA A 165 24.32 -3.33 -30.71
C ALA A 165 23.82 -1.95 -30.21
N GLU A 166 22.66 -1.90 -29.51
CA GLU A 166 22.15 -0.63 -28.97
C GLU A 166 23.09 -0.02 -27.91
N LEU A 167 23.75 -0.87 -27.14
CA LEU A 167 24.64 -0.44 -26.04
C LEU A 167 26.12 -0.34 -26.45
N GLY A 168 26.47 -0.68 -27.70
CA GLY A 168 27.86 -0.71 -28.14
C GLY A 168 28.70 -1.78 -27.44
N LEU A 169 28.10 -2.94 -27.12
CA LEU A 169 28.74 -4.07 -26.43
C LEU A 169 28.92 -5.28 -27.37
N SER A 170 29.84 -6.18 -26.95
CA SER A 170 29.84 -7.54 -27.52
C SER A 170 28.64 -8.34 -26.96
N GLU A 171 28.16 -9.32 -27.73
CA GLU A 171 27.09 -10.23 -27.25
C GLU A 171 27.50 -10.99 -25.98
N VAL A 172 28.77 -11.37 -25.88
CA VAL A 172 29.32 -12.06 -24.69
C VAL A 172 29.23 -11.16 -23.46
N THR A 173 29.61 -9.89 -23.60
CA THR A 173 29.52 -8.91 -22.50
C THR A 173 28.08 -8.69 -22.08
N LEU A 174 27.16 -8.57 -23.06
CA LEU A 174 25.73 -8.43 -22.76
C LEU A 174 25.17 -9.64 -22.01
N GLN A 175 25.55 -10.86 -22.41
CA GLN A 175 25.14 -12.09 -21.70
C GLN A 175 25.59 -12.11 -20.24
N VAL A 176 26.79 -11.60 -19.96
CA VAL A 176 27.29 -11.46 -18.57
C VAL A 176 26.41 -10.49 -17.78
N HIS A 177 26.13 -9.30 -18.35
CA HIS A 177 25.24 -8.32 -17.68
C HIS A 177 23.83 -8.88 -17.49
N ARG A 178 23.25 -9.54 -18.50
CA ARG A 178 21.94 -10.17 -18.40
C ARG A 178 21.86 -11.19 -17.27
N ARG A 179 22.85 -12.06 -17.15
CA ARG A 179 22.92 -13.04 -16.04
C ARG A 179 23.02 -12.36 -14.70
N ASN A 180 23.83 -11.30 -14.58
CA ASN A 180 23.97 -10.53 -13.36
C ASN A 180 22.68 -9.80 -12.98
N VAL A 181 21.97 -9.22 -13.93
CA VAL A 181 20.65 -8.59 -13.73
C VAL A 181 19.68 -9.62 -13.17
N LEU A 182 19.50 -10.76 -13.82
CA LEU A 182 18.62 -11.84 -13.33
C LEU A 182 18.95 -12.24 -11.89
N ARG A 183 20.23 -12.48 -11.61
CA ARG A 183 20.71 -12.88 -10.27
C ARG A 183 20.45 -11.82 -9.23
N LYS A 184 20.79 -10.54 -9.48
CA LYS A 184 20.63 -9.43 -8.54
C LYS A 184 19.16 -9.10 -8.29
N MET A 185 18.33 -9.17 -9.34
CA MET A 185 16.88 -8.98 -9.23
C MET A 185 16.17 -10.18 -8.58
N GLY A 186 16.86 -11.31 -8.38
CA GLY A 186 16.27 -12.54 -7.85
C GLY A 186 15.24 -13.17 -8.78
N ALA A 187 15.38 -12.94 -10.10
CA ALA A 187 14.48 -13.46 -11.12
C ALA A 187 14.97 -14.84 -11.59
N ALA A 188 14.14 -15.87 -11.47
CA ALA A 188 14.43 -17.22 -11.95
C ALA A 188 14.23 -17.35 -13.48
N SER A 189 13.43 -16.46 -14.05
CA SER A 189 13.08 -16.45 -15.48
C SER A 189 13.00 -15.03 -16.02
N LEU A 190 12.98 -14.91 -17.37
CA LEU A 190 12.70 -13.63 -18.01
C LEU A 190 11.30 -13.10 -17.66
N ALA A 191 10.32 -13.99 -17.52
CA ALA A 191 8.96 -13.61 -17.12
C ALA A 191 8.91 -13.00 -15.71
N ASP A 192 9.72 -13.52 -14.77
CA ASP A 192 9.85 -12.92 -13.42
C ASP A 192 10.47 -11.54 -13.51
N LEU A 193 11.48 -11.36 -14.37
CA LEU A 193 12.14 -10.07 -14.56
C LEU A 193 11.19 -9.04 -15.19
N VAL A 194 10.33 -9.44 -16.13
CA VAL A 194 9.30 -8.58 -16.72
C VAL A 194 8.31 -8.13 -15.67
N ARG A 195 7.76 -9.05 -14.85
CA ARG A 195 6.85 -8.70 -13.74
C ARG A 195 7.51 -7.76 -12.73
N ALA A 196 8.80 -7.98 -12.43
CA ALA A 196 9.56 -7.10 -11.55
C ALA A 196 9.73 -5.70 -12.15
N ALA A 197 10.01 -5.59 -13.42
CA ALA A 197 10.15 -4.33 -14.14
C ALA A 197 8.83 -3.55 -14.21
N GLU A 198 7.72 -4.22 -14.46
CA GLU A 198 6.37 -3.61 -14.43
C GLU A 198 6.05 -3.04 -13.04
N ARG A 199 6.27 -3.80 -11.97
CA ARG A 199 6.06 -3.33 -10.58
C ARG A 199 6.95 -2.13 -10.22
N LEU A 200 8.15 -2.06 -10.78
CA LEU A 200 9.09 -0.94 -10.62
C LEU A 200 8.80 0.23 -11.57
N GLN A 201 7.81 0.09 -12.45
CA GLN A 201 7.49 1.07 -13.50
C GLN A 201 8.70 1.39 -14.41
N ILE A 202 9.53 0.39 -14.66
CA ILE A 202 10.67 0.53 -15.58
C ILE A 202 10.10 0.55 -17.00
N PRO A 203 10.42 1.57 -17.81
CA PRO A 203 9.88 1.69 -19.17
C PRO A 203 10.29 0.50 -20.03
N ILE A 204 9.30 -0.17 -20.61
CA ILE A 204 9.53 -1.18 -21.66
C ILE A 204 9.70 -0.41 -22.97
N THR A 205 10.93 -0.29 -23.43
CA THR A 205 11.25 0.36 -24.70
C THR A 205 10.90 -0.59 -25.84
N HIS A 206 9.76 -0.37 -26.50
CA HIS A 206 9.50 -1.01 -27.78
C HIS A 206 10.54 -0.48 -28.78
N SER A 207 11.28 -1.39 -29.42
CA SER A 207 12.34 -1.08 -30.38
C SER A 207 11.96 0.09 -31.30
N ARG A 208 12.76 1.14 -31.35
CA ARG A 208 12.64 2.31 -32.26
C ARG A 208 12.62 1.96 -33.75
N ARG A 209 12.66 0.68 -34.13
CA ARG A 209 12.74 0.23 -35.49
C ARG A 209 11.43 0.29 -36.27
N ARG A 210 10.27 0.51 -35.60
CA ARG A 210 8.96 0.66 -36.29
C ARG A 210 8.66 2.08 -36.75
N GLU A 211 9.41 3.09 -36.33
CA GLU A 211 9.17 4.48 -36.75
C GLU A 211 9.97 4.95 -37.97
N ARG A 212 10.79 4.07 -38.59
CA ARG A 212 11.56 4.39 -39.78
C ARG A 212 11.05 3.73 -41.08
N GLU A 213 9.94 2.99 -40.98
CA GLU A 213 9.30 2.32 -42.16
C GLU A 213 7.84 2.77 -42.33
N ALA A 214 7.43 3.93 -41.79
CA ALA A 214 6.14 4.58 -42.08
C ALA A 214 6.36 5.92 -42.81
#